data_2bd14fa1357d33bca0ba20b2fdf4971f
#
_entry.id   2bd14fa1357d33bca0ba20b2fdf4971f
#
_cell.length_a   1.000
_cell.length_b   1.000
_cell.length_c   1.000
_cell.angle_alpha   90.00
_cell.angle_beta   90.00
_cell.angle_gamma   90.00
#
_symmetry.space_group_name_H-M   'P 1'
#
loop_
_entity.id
_entity.type
_entity.pdbx_description
1 polymer ?
#
loop_
_entity_poly.entity_id
_entity_poly.type
_entity_poly.pdbx_seq_one_letter_code
_entity_poly.pdbx_strand_id
1 'polypeptide(L)'
;NSITHGGHYHSFVWLYYMTRFPNKPITIMNAGIGGESAWDIKDRLDYDVFDRKPTYVTLTFGMNDTGYDIFWKENAKELSEQRIEKSLESFREIEKRLLAENKMTKVLIGGSPYDETTKLNSLLFLHKNDAILKIIDAQRKAAKKNGWGFVDFNQPMVQISLEEQKKDSTFTFCRVDRIHPDNDGQMVMAYLFLKAQGLAGVEVSDISIDANNKNLLSHRNCKV
;
A
#
# COMPACT_ATOMS: atom_id res chain seq x y z
N ASN A 1 7.91 -2.22 6.37
CA ASN A 1 8.51 -0.88 6.45
C ASN A 1 7.73 0.06 7.40
N SER A 2 8.24 1.28 7.63
CA SER A 2 7.65 2.29 8.52
C SER A 2 6.27 2.79 8.09
N ILE A 3 5.99 2.83 6.80
CA ILE A 3 4.71 3.29 6.24
C ILE A 3 3.57 2.35 6.68
N THR A 4 3.84 1.04 6.75
CA THR A 4 2.89 0.07 7.32
C THR A 4 2.95 0.07 8.84
N HIS A 5 4.17 0.09 9.45
CA HIS A 5 4.36 0.01 10.90
C HIS A 5 3.61 1.12 11.64
N GLY A 6 3.90 2.38 11.29
CA GLY A 6 3.32 3.55 11.93
C GLY A 6 2.12 4.15 11.17
N GLY A 7 1.70 3.53 10.08
CA GLY A 7 0.62 4.02 9.25
C GLY A 7 -0.76 3.59 9.72
N HIS A 8 -1.78 4.15 9.06
CA HIS A 8 -3.17 3.96 9.45
C HIS A 8 -4.01 3.29 8.35
N TYR A 9 -3.47 3.05 7.13
CA TYR A 9 -4.28 2.51 6.04
C TYR A 9 -4.91 1.15 6.40
N HIS A 10 -4.19 0.28 7.09
CA HIS A 10 -4.71 -1.00 7.54
C HIS A 10 -5.81 -0.85 8.62
N SER A 11 -5.73 0.19 9.46
CA SER A 11 -6.76 0.52 10.44
C SER A 11 -8.02 1.03 9.77
N PHE A 12 -7.90 1.87 8.72
CA PHE A 12 -9.04 2.31 7.90
C PHE A 12 -9.70 1.14 7.17
N VAL A 13 -8.90 0.23 6.61
CA VAL A 13 -9.40 -1.02 6.00
C VAL A 13 -10.15 -1.86 7.04
N TRP A 14 -9.58 -2.02 8.24
CA TRP A 14 -10.23 -2.76 9.33
C TRP A 14 -11.54 -2.12 9.75
N LEU A 15 -11.56 -0.80 9.95
CA LEU A 15 -12.79 -0.05 10.27
C LEU A 15 -13.87 -0.24 9.20
N TYR A 16 -13.50 -0.21 7.92
CA TYR A 16 -14.41 -0.49 6.83
C TYR A 16 -15.05 -1.89 6.98
N TYR A 17 -14.23 -2.92 7.19
CA TYR A 17 -14.76 -4.28 7.35
C TYR A 17 -15.64 -4.44 8.59
N MET A 18 -15.24 -3.88 9.72
CA MET A 18 -16.00 -3.93 10.97
C MET A 18 -17.38 -3.26 10.84
N THR A 19 -17.47 -2.16 10.12
CA THR A 19 -18.71 -1.42 9.92
C THR A 19 -19.59 -2.00 8.82
N ARG A 20 -18.99 -2.52 7.75
CA ARG A 20 -19.73 -3.06 6.61
C ARG A 20 -20.11 -4.53 6.74
N PHE A 21 -19.35 -5.29 7.49
CA PHE A 21 -19.54 -6.73 7.67
C PHE A 21 -19.48 -7.13 9.15
N PRO A 22 -20.34 -6.54 10.02
CA PRO A 22 -20.21 -6.69 11.47
C PRO A 22 -20.35 -8.14 11.96
N ASN A 23 -20.99 -9.00 11.17
CA ASN A 23 -21.19 -10.42 11.50
C ASN A 23 -20.05 -11.32 10.96
N LYS A 24 -19.03 -10.75 10.32
CA LYS A 24 -17.85 -11.49 9.84
C LYS A 24 -16.63 -11.09 10.68
N PRO A 25 -16.16 -11.95 11.59
CA PRO A 25 -15.00 -11.64 12.40
C PRO A 25 -13.77 -11.58 11.49
N ILE A 26 -13.19 -10.39 11.36
CA ILE A 26 -11.96 -10.13 10.62
C ILE A 26 -10.94 -9.52 11.58
N THR A 27 -9.79 -10.14 11.71
CA THR A 27 -8.66 -9.60 12.46
C THR A 27 -7.57 -9.18 11.49
N ILE A 28 -7.13 -7.94 11.57
CA ILE A 28 -5.99 -7.43 10.82
C ILE A 28 -4.81 -7.26 11.77
N MET A 29 -3.69 -7.87 11.43
CA MET A 29 -2.45 -7.78 12.20
C MET A 29 -1.43 -6.99 11.39
N ASN A 30 -0.83 -5.99 12.03
CA ASN A 30 0.23 -5.21 11.44
C ASN A 30 1.59 -5.88 11.77
N ALA A 31 2.25 -6.41 10.74
CA ALA A 31 3.60 -6.98 10.83
C ALA A 31 4.67 -6.04 10.22
N GLY A 32 4.36 -4.76 10.02
CA GLY A 32 5.33 -3.77 9.55
C GLY A 32 6.36 -3.43 10.62
N ILE A 33 7.63 -3.27 10.23
CA ILE A 33 8.71 -2.77 11.09
C ILE A 33 9.41 -1.62 10.37
N GLY A 34 9.67 -0.53 11.10
CA GLY A 34 10.31 0.67 10.54
C GLY A 34 11.73 0.39 10.06
N GLY A 35 12.12 0.99 8.93
CA GLY A 35 13.46 0.84 8.36
C GLY A 35 13.70 -0.42 7.54
N GLU A 36 12.83 -1.43 7.63
CA GLU A 36 13.05 -2.71 6.97
C GLU A 36 12.86 -2.69 5.45
N SER A 37 13.62 -3.56 4.83
CA SER A 37 13.69 -3.87 3.39
C SER A 37 13.28 -5.34 3.14
N ALA A 38 13.29 -5.79 1.89
CA ALA A 38 12.95 -7.17 1.53
C ALA A 38 13.85 -8.21 2.24
N TRP A 39 15.14 -7.92 2.40
CA TRP A 39 16.06 -8.84 3.10
C TRP A 39 15.74 -9.02 4.58
N ASP A 40 15.28 -7.97 5.26
CA ASP A 40 14.85 -8.04 6.67
C ASP A 40 13.54 -8.82 6.80
N ILE A 41 12.58 -8.54 5.90
CA ILE A 41 11.30 -9.26 5.83
C ILE A 41 11.54 -10.76 5.62
N LYS A 42 12.45 -11.12 4.70
CA LYS A 42 12.81 -12.51 4.42
C LYS A 42 13.19 -13.26 5.68
N ASP A 43 13.98 -12.65 6.55
CA ASP A 43 14.54 -13.30 7.72
C ASP A 43 13.52 -13.54 8.85
N ARG A 44 12.40 -12.79 8.87
CA ARG A 44 11.38 -12.90 9.92
C ARG A 44 10.01 -13.44 9.48
N LEU A 45 9.89 -13.92 8.24
CA LEU A 45 8.60 -14.42 7.73
C LEU A 45 7.97 -15.51 8.58
N ASP A 46 8.77 -16.42 9.16
CA ASP A 46 8.25 -17.51 9.98
C ASP A 46 7.59 -16.97 11.25
N TYR A 47 8.32 -16.20 12.04
CA TYR A 47 7.86 -15.72 13.35
C TYR A 47 6.74 -14.70 13.27
N ASP A 48 6.83 -13.77 12.32
CA ASP A 48 5.93 -12.64 12.27
C ASP A 48 4.72 -12.86 11.37
N VAL A 49 4.80 -13.85 10.46
CA VAL A 49 3.73 -14.11 9.49
C VAL A 49 3.24 -15.56 9.60
N PHE A 50 4.06 -16.55 9.29
CA PHE A 50 3.58 -17.93 9.14
C PHE A 50 3.15 -18.59 10.46
N ASP A 51 3.84 -18.36 11.56
CA ASP A 51 3.46 -18.87 12.87
C ASP A 51 2.09 -18.35 13.35
N ARG A 52 1.64 -17.22 12.81
CA ARG A 52 0.32 -16.66 13.09
C ARG A 52 -0.80 -17.26 12.24
N LYS A 53 -0.46 -18.13 11.28
CA LYS A 53 -1.38 -18.87 10.41
C LYS A 53 -2.42 -17.96 9.72
N PRO A 54 -1.99 -16.89 9.02
CA PRO A 54 -2.92 -15.97 8.38
C PRO A 54 -3.67 -16.68 7.25
N THR A 55 -4.92 -16.30 7.02
CA THR A 55 -5.69 -16.72 5.84
C THR A 55 -5.49 -15.79 4.65
N TYR A 56 -4.96 -14.58 4.90
CA TYR A 56 -4.71 -13.56 3.92
C TYR A 56 -3.45 -12.76 4.32
N VAL A 57 -2.51 -12.63 3.41
CA VAL A 57 -1.28 -11.88 3.65
C VAL A 57 -1.10 -10.80 2.60
N THR A 58 -0.71 -9.62 3.03
CA THR A 58 -0.25 -8.54 2.16
C THR A 58 1.23 -8.30 2.37
N LEU A 59 1.97 -8.06 1.30
CA LEU A 59 3.41 -7.80 1.34
C LEU A 59 3.74 -6.52 0.56
N THR A 60 4.47 -5.61 1.20
CA THR A 60 4.99 -4.39 0.58
C THR A 60 6.41 -4.09 1.04
N PHE A 61 7.26 -3.72 0.11
CA PHE A 61 8.65 -3.28 0.32
C PHE A 61 9.08 -2.42 -0.88
N GLY A 62 10.27 -1.83 -0.83
CA GLY A 62 10.83 -1.00 -1.91
C GLY A 62 11.35 0.35 -1.42
N MET A 63 10.66 1.02 -0.49
CA MET A 63 11.04 2.36 -0.04
C MET A 63 12.44 2.39 0.62
N ASN A 64 12.72 1.46 1.52
CA ASN A 64 14.02 1.36 2.20
C ASN A 64 15.05 0.59 1.36
N ASP A 65 14.58 -0.34 0.55
CA ASP A 65 15.39 -1.17 -0.34
C ASP A 65 16.25 -0.30 -1.27
N THR A 66 15.68 0.76 -1.80
CA THR A 66 16.36 1.67 -2.74
C THR A 66 17.37 2.59 -2.07
N GLY A 67 17.41 2.68 -0.73
CA GLY A 67 18.30 3.60 -0.01
C GLY A 67 17.89 5.07 -0.16
N TYR A 68 18.69 5.97 0.38
CA TYR A 68 18.40 7.41 0.41
C TYR A 68 19.61 8.23 -0.06
N ASP A 69 20.64 8.38 0.74
CA ASP A 69 21.84 9.19 0.50
C ASP A 69 22.64 8.77 -0.74
N ILE A 70 22.45 7.56 -1.22
CA ILE A 70 23.08 7.07 -2.45
C ILE A 70 22.72 7.93 -3.66
N PHE A 71 21.53 8.54 -3.69
CA PHE A 71 21.05 9.37 -4.82
C PHE A 71 21.79 10.71 -4.94
N TRP A 72 22.63 11.08 -3.98
CA TRP A 72 23.52 12.25 -4.05
C TRP A 72 24.95 11.91 -4.50
N LYS A 73 25.25 10.62 -4.70
CA LYS A 73 26.59 10.18 -5.08
C LYS A 73 26.76 10.20 -6.60
N GLU A 74 27.99 10.41 -7.08
CA GLU A 74 28.30 10.43 -8.50
C GLU A 74 27.92 9.11 -9.20
N ASN A 75 28.09 7.98 -8.51
CA ASN A 75 27.72 6.65 -9.00
C ASN A 75 26.31 6.20 -8.51
N ALA A 76 25.39 7.13 -8.26
CA ALA A 76 24.03 6.85 -7.76
C ALA A 76 23.30 5.76 -8.57
N LYS A 77 23.43 5.79 -9.89
CA LYS A 77 22.78 4.80 -10.77
C LYS A 77 23.26 3.38 -10.47
N GLU A 78 24.57 3.17 -10.39
CA GLU A 78 25.17 1.87 -10.09
C GLU A 78 24.77 1.37 -8.70
N LEU A 79 24.87 2.24 -7.68
CA LEU A 79 24.46 1.92 -6.32
C LEU A 79 22.97 1.57 -6.22
N SER A 80 22.12 2.30 -6.95
CA SER A 80 20.68 2.01 -7.02
C SER A 80 20.41 0.64 -7.66
N GLU A 81 21.11 0.32 -8.76
CA GLU A 81 20.98 -1.00 -9.42
C GLU A 81 21.42 -2.14 -8.50
N GLN A 82 22.52 -2.00 -7.77
CA GLN A 82 22.97 -2.98 -6.78
C GLN A 82 21.95 -3.19 -5.66
N ARG A 83 21.34 -2.12 -5.15
CA ARG A 83 20.32 -2.22 -4.11
C ARG A 83 19.03 -2.86 -4.62
N ILE A 84 18.59 -2.52 -5.84
CA ILE A 84 17.44 -3.15 -6.47
C ILE A 84 17.70 -4.65 -6.62
N GLU A 85 18.86 -5.06 -7.13
CA GLU A 85 19.17 -6.48 -7.29
C GLU A 85 19.14 -7.22 -5.95
N LYS A 86 19.76 -6.68 -4.91
CA LYS A 86 19.68 -7.25 -3.54
C LYS A 86 18.25 -7.41 -3.06
N SER A 87 17.38 -6.41 -3.33
CA SER A 87 15.96 -6.48 -2.99
C SER A 87 15.26 -7.60 -3.75
N LEU A 88 15.51 -7.71 -5.06
CA LEU A 88 14.92 -8.75 -5.90
C LEU A 88 15.43 -10.16 -5.58
N GLU A 89 16.68 -10.31 -5.19
CA GLU A 89 17.22 -11.59 -4.67
C GLU A 89 16.45 -12.03 -3.42
N SER A 90 16.30 -11.12 -2.46
CA SER A 90 15.54 -11.39 -1.24
C SER A 90 14.07 -11.68 -1.55
N PHE A 91 13.51 -10.98 -2.52
CA PHE A 91 12.12 -11.21 -2.96
C PHE A 91 11.94 -12.58 -3.60
N ARG A 92 12.90 -13.08 -4.38
CA ARG A 92 12.84 -14.45 -4.92
C ARG A 92 12.75 -15.51 -3.80
N GLU A 93 13.46 -15.35 -2.71
CA GLU A 93 13.35 -16.25 -1.55
C GLU A 93 12.00 -16.11 -0.82
N ILE A 94 11.50 -14.87 -0.67
CA ILE A 94 10.16 -14.61 -0.11
C ILE A 94 9.09 -15.26 -1.01
N GLU A 95 9.17 -15.08 -2.34
CA GLU A 95 8.25 -15.67 -3.32
C GLU A 95 8.20 -17.18 -3.18
N LYS A 96 9.37 -17.82 -3.12
CA LYS A 96 9.48 -19.28 -2.95
C LYS A 96 8.80 -19.76 -1.66
N ARG A 97 8.99 -19.06 -0.55
CA ARG A 97 8.39 -19.40 0.74
C ARG A 97 6.88 -19.18 0.73
N LEU A 98 6.41 -18.08 0.15
CA LEU A 98 4.98 -17.82 -0.03
C LEU A 98 4.31 -18.86 -0.92
N LEU A 99 4.99 -19.38 -1.95
CA LEU A 99 4.47 -20.45 -2.81
C LEU A 99 4.28 -21.77 -2.05
N ALA A 100 5.11 -22.07 -1.06
CA ALA A 100 4.98 -23.25 -0.22
C ALA A 100 3.73 -23.21 0.68
N GLU A 101 3.20 -22.01 0.97
CA GLU A 101 2.04 -21.79 1.83
C GLU A 101 0.73 -21.82 1.04
N ASN A 102 0.10 -22.98 0.91
CA ASN A 102 -1.07 -23.16 0.04
C ASN A 102 -2.41 -22.66 0.62
N LYS A 103 -2.48 -22.39 1.93
CA LYS A 103 -3.75 -22.11 2.64
C LYS A 103 -4.08 -20.63 2.80
N MET A 104 -3.24 -19.73 2.29
CA MET A 104 -3.46 -18.28 2.42
C MET A 104 -3.54 -17.61 1.06
N THR A 105 -4.39 -16.58 0.98
CA THR A 105 -4.41 -15.64 -0.14
C THR A 105 -3.23 -14.69 -0.03
N LYS A 106 -2.52 -14.47 -1.12
CA LYS A 106 -1.37 -13.56 -1.20
C LYS A 106 -1.70 -12.36 -2.05
N VAL A 107 -1.35 -11.19 -1.57
CA VAL A 107 -1.47 -9.92 -2.29
C VAL A 107 -0.17 -9.15 -2.16
N LEU A 108 0.42 -8.80 -3.28
CA LEU A 108 1.56 -7.90 -3.32
C LEU A 108 1.07 -6.46 -3.46
N ILE A 109 1.70 -5.55 -2.75
CA ILE A 109 1.37 -4.13 -2.77
C ILE A 109 2.58 -3.36 -3.28
N GLY A 110 2.44 -2.72 -4.45
CA GLY A 110 3.34 -1.66 -4.88
C GLY A 110 3.18 -0.47 -3.93
N GLY A 111 4.22 -0.21 -3.14
CA GLY A 111 4.19 0.77 -2.05
C GLY A 111 3.93 2.19 -2.52
N SER A 112 3.61 3.09 -1.57
CA SER A 112 3.43 4.52 -1.85
C SER A 112 4.66 5.13 -2.51
N PRO A 113 4.53 6.21 -3.29
CA PRO A 113 5.68 6.85 -3.93
C PRO A 113 6.60 7.52 -2.91
N TYR A 114 7.87 7.67 -3.26
CA TYR A 114 8.69 8.75 -2.78
C TYR A 114 8.31 10.01 -3.56
N ASP A 115 7.91 11.09 -2.87
CA ASP A 115 7.40 12.28 -3.55
C ASP A 115 8.55 13.17 -4.06
N GLU A 116 8.88 13.04 -5.33
CA GLU A 116 9.86 13.87 -6.02
C GLU A 116 9.26 15.15 -6.62
N THR A 117 7.94 15.27 -6.67
CA THR A 117 7.25 16.27 -7.48
C THR A 117 6.88 17.53 -6.70
N THR A 118 6.64 17.40 -5.40
CA THR A 118 6.34 18.56 -4.53
C THR A 118 7.49 19.54 -4.47
N LYS A 119 7.17 20.85 -4.48
CA LYS A 119 8.13 21.96 -4.33
C LYS A 119 8.41 22.34 -2.87
N LEU A 120 8.19 21.43 -1.94
CA LEU A 120 8.61 21.64 -0.57
C LEU A 120 10.12 21.81 -0.47
N ASN A 121 10.55 22.73 0.40
CA ASN A 121 11.97 22.91 0.74
C ASN A 121 12.41 21.83 1.73
N SER A 122 12.69 20.65 1.24
CA SER A 122 13.11 19.49 2.02
C SER A 122 14.08 18.62 1.21
N LEU A 123 14.73 17.66 1.87
CA LEU A 123 15.69 16.76 1.21
C LEU A 123 15.04 16.05 0.03
N LEU A 124 15.70 16.08 -1.11
CA LEU A 124 15.23 15.48 -2.36
C LEU A 124 16.24 14.45 -2.87
N PHE A 125 15.76 13.23 -3.08
CA PHE A 125 16.52 12.13 -3.68
C PHE A 125 15.97 11.85 -5.09
N LEU A 126 16.48 12.58 -6.07
CA LEU A 126 16.06 12.44 -7.47
C LEU A 126 16.25 11.00 -7.97
N HIS A 127 15.29 10.51 -8.76
CA HIS A 127 15.25 9.14 -9.31
C HIS A 127 15.03 8.02 -8.28
N LYS A 128 14.74 8.36 -7.02
CA LYS A 128 14.41 7.35 -6.01
C LYS A 128 13.08 6.66 -6.34
N ASN A 129 12.07 7.40 -6.78
CA ASN A 129 10.80 6.78 -7.16
C ASN A 129 10.94 5.90 -8.40
N ASP A 130 11.80 6.25 -9.37
CA ASP A 130 12.13 5.39 -10.51
C ASP A 130 12.71 4.04 -10.06
N ALA A 131 13.58 4.06 -9.05
CA ALA A 131 14.13 2.84 -8.46
C ALA A 131 13.05 1.99 -7.76
N ILE A 132 12.14 2.63 -7.01
CA ILE A 132 10.99 1.97 -6.39
C ILE A 132 10.10 1.32 -7.46
N LEU A 133 9.83 2.00 -8.57
CA LEU A 133 9.03 1.48 -9.67
C LEU A 133 9.59 0.21 -10.30
N LYS A 134 10.92 0.06 -10.37
CA LYS A 134 11.55 -1.20 -10.83
C LYS A 134 11.23 -2.38 -9.91
N ILE A 135 11.23 -2.15 -8.60
CA ILE A 135 10.85 -3.18 -7.61
C ILE A 135 9.36 -3.48 -7.71
N ILE A 136 8.51 -2.46 -7.83
CA ILE A 136 7.06 -2.63 -8.02
C ILE A 136 6.72 -3.42 -9.28
N ASP A 137 7.44 -3.19 -10.38
CA ASP A 137 7.25 -3.94 -11.62
C ASP A 137 7.56 -5.43 -11.44
N ALA A 138 8.63 -5.76 -10.71
CA ALA A 138 8.96 -7.14 -10.37
C ALA A 138 7.88 -7.78 -9.49
N GLN A 139 7.36 -7.06 -8.48
CA GLN A 139 6.24 -7.52 -7.65
C GLN A 139 4.99 -7.77 -8.50
N ARG A 140 4.64 -6.87 -9.41
CA ARG A 140 3.51 -7.00 -10.33
C ARG A 140 3.64 -8.23 -11.22
N LYS A 141 4.83 -8.46 -11.80
CA LYS A 141 5.14 -9.63 -12.63
C LYS A 141 5.01 -10.92 -11.83
N ALA A 142 5.53 -10.97 -10.61
CA ALA A 142 5.42 -12.12 -9.74
C ALA A 142 3.96 -12.41 -9.34
N ALA A 143 3.19 -11.39 -8.98
CA ALA A 143 1.77 -11.54 -8.68
C ALA A 143 1.00 -12.14 -9.87
N LYS A 144 1.21 -11.60 -11.07
CA LYS A 144 0.59 -12.12 -12.30
C LYS A 144 0.99 -13.58 -12.60
N LYS A 145 2.28 -13.90 -12.49
CA LYS A 145 2.83 -15.25 -12.72
C LYS A 145 2.23 -16.28 -11.77
N ASN A 146 2.05 -15.91 -10.50
CA ASN A 146 1.63 -16.83 -9.44
C ASN A 146 0.12 -16.81 -9.17
N GLY A 147 -0.67 -16.02 -9.91
CA GLY A 147 -2.10 -15.87 -9.68
C GLY A 147 -2.42 -15.17 -8.35
N TRP A 148 -1.53 -14.32 -7.84
CA TRP A 148 -1.72 -13.55 -6.62
C TRP A 148 -2.38 -12.20 -6.92
N GLY A 149 -3.02 -11.61 -5.90
CA GLY A 149 -3.51 -10.25 -5.99
C GLY A 149 -2.36 -9.23 -6.09
N PHE A 150 -2.65 -8.11 -6.71
CA PHE A 150 -1.74 -6.97 -6.77
C PHE A 150 -2.50 -5.66 -6.56
N VAL A 151 -1.99 -4.80 -5.70
CA VAL A 151 -2.50 -3.45 -5.46
C VAL A 151 -1.40 -2.44 -5.72
N ASP A 152 -1.67 -1.43 -6.52
CA ASP A 152 -0.73 -0.35 -6.79
C ASP A 152 -1.11 0.89 -5.97
N PHE A 153 -0.26 1.28 -5.04
CA PHE A 153 -0.39 2.57 -4.36
C PHE A 153 0.41 3.67 -5.05
N ASN A 154 1.50 3.32 -5.76
CA ASN A 154 2.44 4.29 -6.28
C ASN A 154 1.82 5.18 -7.36
N GLN A 155 1.48 4.61 -8.49
CA GLN A 155 1.03 5.39 -9.65
C GLN A 155 -0.24 6.21 -9.38
N PRO A 156 -1.29 5.67 -8.75
CA PRO A 156 -2.48 6.47 -8.44
C PRO A 156 -2.17 7.65 -7.51
N MET A 157 -1.31 7.47 -6.49
CA MET A 157 -0.94 8.55 -5.58
C MET A 157 -0.12 9.63 -6.29
N VAL A 158 0.82 9.25 -7.17
CA VAL A 158 1.57 10.20 -8.02
C VAL A 158 0.60 11.02 -8.88
N GLN A 159 -0.36 10.38 -9.53
CA GLN A 159 -1.32 11.07 -10.39
C GLN A 159 -2.17 12.10 -9.61
N ILE A 160 -2.68 11.72 -8.44
CA ILE A 160 -3.44 12.65 -7.59
C ILE A 160 -2.53 13.79 -7.13
N SER A 161 -1.30 13.51 -6.69
CA SER A 161 -0.35 14.56 -6.29
C SER A 161 -0.09 15.55 -7.42
N LEU A 162 0.15 15.10 -8.63
CA LEU A 162 0.38 15.96 -9.79
C LEU A 162 -0.83 16.83 -10.13
N GLU A 163 -2.05 16.31 -9.99
CA GLU A 163 -3.26 17.10 -10.23
C GLU A 163 -3.43 18.19 -9.15
N GLU A 164 -3.24 17.85 -7.88
CA GLU A 164 -3.35 18.84 -6.80
C GLU A 164 -2.22 19.87 -6.82
N GLN A 165 -1.01 19.47 -7.24
CA GLN A 165 0.14 20.37 -7.40
C GLN A 165 -0.04 21.42 -8.51
N LYS A 166 -1.02 21.28 -9.40
CA LYS A 166 -1.43 22.35 -10.32
C LYS A 166 -2.07 23.53 -9.59
N LYS A 167 -2.69 23.27 -8.44
CA LYS A 167 -3.35 24.28 -7.59
C LYS A 167 -2.41 24.81 -6.51
N ASP A 168 -1.68 23.90 -5.87
CA ASP A 168 -0.68 24.19 -4.84
C ASP A 168 0.58 23.35 -5.09
N SER A 169 1.62 23.97 -5.62
CA SER A 169 2.86 23.27 -5.97
C SER A 169 3.59 22.61 -4.78
N THR A 170 3.18 22.94 -3.56
CA THR A 170 3.71 22.34 -2.32
C THR A 170 2.88 21.18 -1.81
N PHE A 171 1.75 20.86 -2.46
CA PHE A 171 0.92 19.73 -2.09
C PHE A 171 1.72 18.43 -2.09
N THR A 172 1.50 17.61 -1.07
CA THR A 172 2.03 16.26 -0.96
C THR A 172 1.16 15.42 -0.03
N PHE A 173 1.03 14.14 -0.31
CA PHE A 173 0.47 13.17 0.65
C PHE A 173 1.46 12.78 1.75
N CYS A 174 2.74 13.08 1.55
CA CYS A 174 3.79 12.73 2.50
C CYS A 174 4.11 13.92 3.41
N ARG A 175 4.70 13.62 4.56
CA ARG A 175 5.30 14.64 5.40
C ARG A 175 6.45 15.34 4.67
N VAL A 176 7.05 16.30 5.32
CA VAL A 176 8.23 17.01 4.79
C VAL A 176 9.39 16.11 4.40
N ASP A 177 9.40 14.85 4.86
CA ASP A 177 10.40 13.84 4.49
C ASP A 177 10.17 13.19 3.11
N ARG A 178 9.04 13.46 2.46
CA ARG A 178 8.64 12.92 1.15
C ARG A 178 8.43 11.40 1.12
N ILE A 179 8.42 10.73 2.27
CA ILE A 179 8.44 9.27 2.43
C ILE A 179 7.14 8.78 3.06
N HIS A 180 6.76 9.40 4.19
CA HIS A 180 5.69 8.90 5.05
C HIS A 180 4.38 9.60 4.76
N PRO A 181 3.40 8.91 4.12
CA PRO A 181 2.08 9.49 3.92
C PRO A 181 1.42 9.87 5.25
N ASP A 182 0.88 11.08 5.31
CA ASP A 182 0.01 11.53 6.40
C ASP A 182 -1.36 10.85 6.33
N ASN A 183 -2.26 11.20 7.23
CA ASN A 183 -3.58 10.58 7.33
C ASN A 183 -4.34 10.58 6.00
N ASP A 184 -4.27 11.65 5.23
CA ASP A 184 -4.92 11.75 3.92
C ASP A 184 -4.32 10.75 2.93
N GLY A 185 -2.99 10.66 2.86
CA GLY A 185 -2.29 9.67 2.05
C GLY A 185 -2.58 8.24 2.49
N GLN A 186 -2.64 7.99 3.81
CA GLN A 186 -3.03 6.69 4.37
C GLN A 186 -4.49 6.32 4.04
N MET A 187 -5.40 7.30 4.01
CA MET A 187 -6.78 7.09 3.60
C MET A 187 -6.87 6.74 2.12
N VAL A 188 -6.11 7.42 1.26
CA VAL A 188 -6.02 7.08 -0.18
C VAL A 188 -5.49 5.65 -0.37
N MET A 189 -4.46 5.23 0.37
CA MET A 189 -3.95 3.86 0.34
C MET A 189 -5.04 2.84 0.74
N ALA A 190 -5.80 3.11 1.80
CA ALA A 190 -6.92 2.27 2.21
C ALA A 190 -8.00 2.18 1.13
N TYR A 191 -8.37 3.30 0.52
CA TYR A 191 -9.31 3.33 -0.59
C TYR A 191 -8.84 2.49 -1.79
N LEU A 192 -7.59 2.65 -2.19
CA LEU A 192 -6.99 1.88 -3.30
C LEU A 192 -6.99 0.39 -3.00
N PHE A 193 -6.70 0.00 -1.76
CA PHE A 193 -6.74 -1.38 -1.32
C PHE A 193 -8.15 -1.96 -1.42
N LEU A 194 -9.16 -1.26 -0.87
CA LEU A 194 -10.56 -1.68 -0.93
C LEU A 194 -11.11 -1.69 -2.36
N LYS A 195 -10.68 -0.73 -3.19
CA LYS A 195 -11.03 -0.68 -4.62
C LYS A 195 -10.51 -1.90 -5.37
N ALA A 196 -9.25 -2.31 -5.11
CA ALA A 196 -8.67 -3.51 -5.72
C ALA A 196 -9.40 -4.81 -5.32
N GLN A 197 -10.09 -4.81 -4.18
CA GLN A 197 -10.95 -5.90 -3.74
C GLN A 197 -12.38 -5.82 -4.29
N GLY A 198 -12.69 -4.86 -5.17
CA GLY A 198 -14.03 -4.67 -5.73
C GLY A 198 -15.05 -4.04 -4.77
N LEU A 199 -14.58 -3.41 -3.69
CA LEU A 199 -15.44 -2.85 -2.64
C LEU A 199 -15.71 -1.34 -2.82
N ALA A 200 -15.05 -0.67 -3.76
CA ALA A 200 -15.34 0.73 -4.08
C ALA A 200 -16.67 0.84 -4.84
N GLY A 201 -17.50 1.80 -4.44
CA GLY A 201 -18.81 2.04 -5.07
C GLY A 201 -19.88 1.01 -4.72
N VAL A 202 -19.61 0.08 -3.81
CA VAL A 202 -20.63 -0.82 -3.28
C VAL A 202 -21.66 -0.01 -2.48
N GLU A 203 -22.94 -0.22 -2.79
CA GLU A 203 -24.04 0.45 -2.13
C GLU A 203 -23.96 0.28 -0.60
N VAL A 204 -24.04 1.39 0.12
CA VAL A 204 -24.06 1.40 1.59
C VAL A 204 -25.49 1.24 2.09
N SER A 205 -26.37 2.11 1.63
CA SER A 205 -27.80 2.06 1.92
C SER A 205 -28.56 2.69 0.75
N ASP A 206 -29.78 2.26 0.57
CA ASP A 206 -30.73 2.87 -0.37
C ASP A 206 -32.02 3.20 0.40
N ILE A 207 -32.45 4.43 0.33
CA ILE A 207 -33.66 4.92 0.99
C ILE A 207 -34.45 5.74 -0.03
N SER A 208 -35.69 5.34 -0.28
CA SER A 208 -36.63 6.06 -1.12
C SER A 208 -37.81 6.56 -0.30
N ILE A 209 -38.07 7.87 -0.39
CA ILE A 209 -39.14 8.53 0.39
C ILE A 209 -40.00 9.33 -0.59
N ASP A 210 -41.34 9.18 -0.45
CA ASP A 210 -42.32 10.11 -1.02
C ASP A 210 -42.30 11.43 -0.21
N ALA A 211 -41.71 12.45 -0.74
CA ALA A 211 -41.57 13.75 -0.09
C ALA A 211 -42.91 14.46 0.14
N ASN A 212 -43.93 14.20 -0.71
CA ASN A 212 -45.26 14.82 -0.57
C ASN A 212 -46.02 14.25 0.60
N ASN A 213 -46.02 12.93 0.74
CA ASN A 213 -46.77 12.20 1.75
C ASN A 213 -45.92 11.84 2.97
N LYS A 214 -44.63 12.13 2.94
CA LYS A 214 -43.64 11.75 3.97
C LYS A 214 -43.60 10.25 4.26
N ASN A 215 -43.89 9.44 3.22
CA ASN A 215 -43.95 7.98 3.36
C ASN A 215 -42.65 7.35 2.90
N LEU A 216 -42.16 6.38 3.65
CA LEU A 216 -41.06 5.50 3.21
C LEU A 216 -41.58 4.58 2.11
N LEU A 217 -40.99 4.65 0.92
CA LEU A 217 -41.33 3.80 -0.21
C LEU A 217 -40.52 2.50 -0.23
N SER A 218 -39.22 2.57 0.03
CA SER A 218 -38.34 1.42 0.12
C SER A 218 -37.09 1.75 0.92
N HIS A 219 -36.48 0.72 1.49
CA HIS A 219 -35.13 0.82 2.06
C HIS A 219 -34.37 -0.48 1.91
N ARG A 220 -33.03 -0.39 1.76
CA ARG A 220 -32.08 -1.51 1.76
C ARG A 220 -30.87 -1.18 2.61
N ASN A 221 -30.33 -2.19 3.27
CA ASN A 221 -29.10 -2.11 4.08
C ASN A 221 -29.16 -1.05 5.22
N CYS A 222 -30.34 -0.65 5.64
CA CYS A 222 -30.55 0.29 6.76
C CYS A 222 -31.90 0.02 7.44
N LYS A 223 -32.04 0.51 8.66
CA LYS A 223 -33.34 0.65 9.35
C LYS A 223 -33.77 2.11 9.27
N VAL A 224 -35.02 2.35 8.96
CA VAL A 224 -35.64 3.67 8.87
C VAL A 224 -36.83 3.71 9.84
#